data_391dcf513515603801fdd840907ab76d
#
_entry.id   391dcf513515603801fdd840907ab76d
#
_cell.length_a   1.000
_cell.length_b   1.000
_cell.length_c   1.000
_cell.angle_alpha   90.00
_cell.angle_beta   90.00
_cell.angle_gamma   90.00
#
_symmetry.space_group_name_H-M   'P 1'
#
loop_
_entity.id
_entity.type
_entity.pdbx_description
1 polymer ?
#
loop_
_entity_poly.entity_id
_entity_poly.type
_entity_poly.pdbx_seq_one_letter_code
_entity_poly.pdbx_strand_id
1 'polypeptide(L)'
;IGVSGGTVPEDEVALMAPGGMIFALANPTPEVHPDVAHRHAAIVATGRSDFPNQINNVLAFPGIFRGALDSGAPRITEAMKLAAAHAIADLVEEPSAECIVPSVFQEGVADAVASAVVALATSGR
;
A
#
# COMPACT_ATOMS: atom_id res chain seq x y z
N ILE A 1 8.18 -6.02 -7.51
CA ILE A 1 7.32 -6.30 -6.34
C ILE A 1 7.57 -7.73 -5.91
N GLY A 2 7.98 -7.92 -4.63
CA GLY A 2 8.14 -9.21 -3.98
C GLY A 2 7.00 -9.48 -3.01
N VAL A 3 6.37 -10.67 -3.10
CA VAL A 3 5.24 -11.10 -2.26
C VAL A 3 5.31 -12.58 -1.89
N SER A 4 6.40 -13.26 -2.21
CA SER A 4 6.50 -14.72 -2.12
C SER A 4 7.56 -15.22 -1.13
N GLY A 5 8.34 -14.32 -0.54
CA GLY A 5 9.51 -14.67 0.25
C GLY A 5 10.73 -15.05 -0.60
N GLY A 6 11.79 -15.45 0.06
CA GLY A 6 13.10 -15.63 -0.55
C GLY A 6 13.94 -14.36 -0.47
N THR A 7 15.11 -14.38 -1.10
CA THR A 7 16.03 -13.24 -1.13
C THR A 7 16.44 -12.96 -2.56
N VAL A 8 16.38 -11.71 -2.96
CA VAL A 8 16.92 -11.24 -4.24
C VAL A 8 18.33 -10.70 -3.98
N PRO A 9 19.36 -11.26 -4.64
CA PRO A 9 20.74 -10.80 -4.48
C PRO A 9 20.92 -9.34 -4.93
N GLU A 10 21.86 -8.63 -4.30
CA GLU A 10 22.11 -7.22 -4.61
C GLU A 10 22.55 -6.98 -6.06
N ASP A 11 23.30 -7.89 -6.65
CA ASP A 11 23.76 -7.80 -8.04
C ASP A 11 22.59 -7.87 -9.03
N GLU A 12 21.52 -8.60 -8.73
CA GLU A 12 20.29 -8.60 -9.51
C GLU A 12 19.52 -7.28 -9.33
N VAL A 13 19.45 -6.76 -8.09
CA VAL A 13 18.79 -5.46 -7.80
C VAL A 13 19.51 -4.33 -8.54
N ALA A 14 20.85 -4.39 -8.63
CA ALA A 14 21.67 -3.40 -9.33
C ALA A 14 21.40 -3.32 -10.84
N LEU A 15 20.77 -4.34 -11.43
CA LEU A 15 20.38 -4.33 -12.86
C LEU A 15 19.10 -3.54 -13.13
N MET A 16 18.42 -3.05 -12.09
CA MET A 16 17.20 -2.26 -12.27
C MET A 16 17.49 -0.93 -12.95
N ALA A 17 16.49 -0.44 -13.68
CA ALA A 17 16.57 0.89 -14.28
C ALA A 17 16.72 1.98 -13.20
N PRO A 18 17.50 3.04 -13.45
CA PRO A 18 17.59 4.20 -12.56
C PRO A 18 16.20 4.78 -12.26
N GLY A 19 15.96 5.17 -11.01
CA GLY A 19 14.66 5.70 -10.58
C GLY A 19 13.58 4.63 -10.35
N GLY A 20 13.96 3.35 -10.36
CA GLY A 20 13.05 2.24 -10.08
C GLY A 20 12.47 2.28 -8.65
N MET A 21 11.39 1.53 -8.44
CA MET A 21 10.75 1.36 -7.14
C MET A 21 10.81 -0.10 -6.71
N ILE A 22 11.11 -0.35 -5.43
CA ILE A 22 11.14 -1.69 -4.85
C ILE A 22 10.07 -1.79 -3.77
N PHE A 23 9.15 -2.73 -3.95
CA PHE A 23 8.16 -3.15 -2.97
C PHE A 23 8.49 -4.58 -2.54
N ALA A 24 9.20 -4.73 -1.42
CA ALA A 24 9.60 -6.02 -0.87
C ALA A 24 8.68 -6.36 0.31
N LEU A 25 7.58 -7.04 0.02
CA LEU A 25 6.42 -7.14 0.92
C LEU A 25 6.35 -8.46 1.69
N ALA A 26 7.30 -9.38 1.52
CA ALA A 26 7.33 -10.62 2.29
C ALA A 26 7.54 -10.36 3.78
N ASN A 27 6.85 -11.13 4.61
CA ASN A 27 6.94 -11.10 6.06
C ASN A 27 7.44 -12.44 6.61
N PRO A 28 8.29 -12.45 7.65
CA PRO A 28 8.84 -11.30 8.38
C PRO A 28 10.07 -10.66 7.70
N THR A 29 10.66 -11.34 6.72
CA THR A 29 11.89 -10.87 6.04
C THR A 29 11.56 -10.45 4.62
N PRO A 30 11.77 -9.16 4.27
CA PRO A 30 11.57 -8.69 2.91
C PRO A 30 12.57 -9.33 1.93
N GLU A 31 12.17 -9.48 0.67
CA GLU A 31 13.00 -10.09 -0.38
C GLU A 31 14.31 -9.34 -0.64
N VAL A 32 14.30 -8.02 -0.41
CA VAL A 32 15.48 -7.14 -0.44
C VAL A 32 15.51 -6.35 0.86
N HIS A 33 16.64 -6.37 1.56
CA HIS A 33 16.77 -5.55 2.76
C HIS A 33 16.68 -4.06 2.38
N PRO A 34 15.94 -3.22 3.13
CA PRO A 34 15.77 -1.81 2.77
C PRO A 34 17.06 -1.05 2.54
N ASP A 35 18.10 -1.26 3.36
CA ASP A 35 19.41 -0.61 3.18
C ASP A 35 20.10 -0.98 1.86
N VAL A 36 19.86 -2.19 1.37
CA VAL A 36 20.34 -2.61 0.03
C VAL A 36 19.48 -1.96 -1.05
N ALA A 37 18.16 -2.03 -0.90
CA ALA A 37 17.22 -1.49 -1.86
C ALA A 37 17.42 0.02 -2.10
N HIS A 38 17.65 0.81 -1.04
CA HIS A 38 17.88 2.25 -1.13
C HIS A 38 19.13 2.66 -1.93
N ARG A 39 20.08 1.75 -2.14
CA ARG A 39 21.26 2.02 -2.99
C ARG A 39 20.93 2.00 -4.49
N HIS A 40 19.83 1.34 -4.87
CA HIS A 40 19.50 1.05 -6.26
C HIS A 40 18.12 1.55 -6.70
N ALA A 41 17.25 1.90 -5.76
CA ALA A 41 15.88 2.35 -6.04
C ALA A 41 15.61 3.75 -5.50
N ALA A 42 14.79 4.51 -6.22
CA ALA A 42 14.35 5.83 -5.79
C ALA A 42 13.30 5.76 -4.67
N ILE A 43 12.47 4.72 -4.66
CA ILE A 43 11.44 4.49 -3.66
C ILE A 43 11.54 3.04 -3.18
N VAL A 44 11.54 2.86 -1.87
CA VAL A 44 11.52 1.55 -1.22
C VAL A 44 10.36 1.46 -0.26
N ALA A 45 9.59 0.38 -0.35
CA ALA A 45 8.48 0.08 0.55
C ALA A 45 8.54 -1.38 1.01
N THR A 46 8.23 -1.61 2.27
CA THR A 46 8.19 -2.97 2.86
C THR A 46 7.03 -3.09 3.85
N GLY A 47 6.80 -4.29 4.37
CA GLY A 47 5.87 -4.50 5.47
C GLY A 47 6.42 -4.09 6.86
N ARG A 48 7.69 -3.70 6.96
CA ARG A 48 8.35 -3.39 8.23
C ARG A 48 7.93 -2.02 8.75
N SER A 49 7.73 -1.93 10.06
CA SER A 49 7.35 -0.68 10.75
C SER A 49 8.55 0.21 11.14
N ASP A 50 9.76 -0.31 11.03
CA ASP A 50 11.00 0.39 11.38
C ASP A 50 11.67 1.09 10.17
N PHE A 51 11.01 1.05 9.00
CA PHE A 51 11.43 1.77 7.79
C PHE A 51 10.29 2.63 7.25
N PRO A 52 10.60 3.69 6.47
CA PRO A 52 9.61 4.46 5.74
C PRO A 52 8.75 3.62 4.79
N ASN A 53 7.59 4.14 4.40
CA ASN A 53 6.68 3.49 3.46
C ASN A 53 6.25 2.09 3.91
N GLN A 54 5.78 1.97 5.16
CA GLN A 54 5.22 0.70 5.63
C GLN A 54 3.94 0.35 4.87
N ILE A 55 3.98 -0.69 4.06
CA ILE A 55 2.81 -1.26 3.40
C ILE A 55 2.16 -2.27 4.33
N ASN A 56 0.99 -1.92 4.85
CA ASN A 56 0.27 -2.74 5.81
C ASN A 56 -1.22 -2.81 5.44
N ASN A 57 -1.79 -4.00 5.52
CA ASN A 57 -3.20 -4.26 5.26
C ASN A 57 -4.15 -3.43 6.14
N VAL A 58 -3.70 -2.96 7.30
CA VAL A 58 -4.48 -2.12 8.21
C VAL A 58 -4.88 -0.78 7.58
N LEU A 59 -4.18 -0.31 6.56
CA LEU A 59 -4.56 0.88 5.81
C LEU A 59 -5.86 0.69 5.02
N ALA A 60 -6.15 -0.53 4.58
CA ALA A 60 -7.27 -0.82 3.68
C ALA A 60 -8.42 -1.58 4.34
N PHE A 61 -8.13 -2.66 5.07
CA PHE A 61 -9.15 -3.61 5.52
C PHE A 61 -10.24 -3.03 6.41
N PRO A 62 -9.97 -2.25 7.46
CA PRO A 62 -11.04 -1.69 8.29
C PRO A 62 -12.02 -0.87 7.45
N GLY A 63 -11.51 0.00 6.59
CA GLY A 63 -12.33 0.88 5.75
C GLY A 63 -13.10 0.13 4.67
N ILE A 64 -12.48 -0.83 3.97
CA ILE A 64 -13.15 -1.61 2.92
C ILE A 64 -14.32 -2.39 3.49
N PHE A 65 -14.14 -3.10 4.61
CA PHE A 65 -15.21 -3.87 5.24
C PHE A 65 -16.29 -2.96 5.80
N ARG A 66 -15.92 -1.87 6.45
CA ARG A 66 -16.86 -0.88 6.96
C ARG A 66 -17.74 -0.33 5.83
N GLY A 67 -17.13 0.14 4.73
CA GLY A 67 -17.87 0.68 3.59
C GLY A 67 -18.78 -0.37 2.91
N ALA A 68 -18.31 -1.62 2.78
CA ALA A 68 -19.12 -2.70 2.23
C ALA A 68 -20.33 -3.02 3.11
N LEU A 69 -20.18 -3.06 4.42
CA LEU A 69 -21.26 -3.32 5.38
C LEU A 69 -22.25 -2.15 5.40
N ASP A 70 -21.77 -0.92 5.53
CA ASP A 70 -22.62 0.28 5.60
C ASP A 70 -23.46 0.49 4.32
N SER A 71 -22.92 0.11 3.16
CA SER A 71 -23.64 0.18 1.87
C SER A 71 -24.54 -1.02 1.59
N GLY A 72 -24.45 -2.09 2.39
CA GLY A 72 -25.15 -3.35 2.13
C GLY A 72 -24.67 -4.04 0.85
N ALA A 73 -23.42 -3.81 0.44
CA ALA A 73 -22.87 -4.43 -0.76
C ALA A 73 -22.75 -5.94 -0.59
N PRO A 74 -23.25 -6.77 -1.54
CA PRO A 74 -23.20 -8.23 -1.41
C PRO A 74 -21.81 -8.80 -1.64
N ARG A 75 -20.88 -8.00 -2.18
CA ARG A 75 -19.48 -8.37 -2.43
C ARG A 75 -18.60 -7.13 -2.56
N ILE A 76 -17.32 -7.29 -2.27
CA ILE A 76 -16.30 -6.28 -2.55
C ILE A 76 -15.83 -6.46 -3.99
N THR A 77 -16.06 -5.44 -4.83
CA THR A 77 -15.70 -5.46 -6.25
C THR A 77 -14.28 -4.94 -6.49
N GLU A 78 -13.73 -5.20 -7.69
CA GLU A 78 -12.43 -4.63 -8.09
C GLU A 78 -12.47 -3.09 -8.09
N ALA A 79 -13.57 -2.50 -8.53
CA ALA A 79 -13.74 -1.05 -8.51
C ALA A 79 -13.69 -0.48 -7.08
N MET A 80 -14.29 -1.17 -6.09
CA MET A 80 -14.21 -0.77 -4.68
C MET A 80 -12.78 -0.86 -4.14
N LYS A 81 -12.03 -1.90 -4.53
CA LYS A 81 -10.61 -2.03 -4.13
C LYS A 81 -9.75 -0.92 -4.73
N LEU A 82 -10.00 -0.58 -5.99
CA LEU A 82 -9.30 0.51 -6.66
C LEU A 82 -9.63 1.87 -6.03
N ALA A 83 -10.90 2.12 -5.71
CA ALA A 83 -11.31 3.35 -5.00
C ALA A 83 -10.68 3.45 -3.62
N ALA A 84 -10.58 2.34 -2.89
CA ALA A 84 -9.88 2.28 -1.61
C ALA A 84 -8.39 2.64 -1.77
N ALA A 85 -7.74 2.13 -2.81
CA ALA A 85 -6.33 2.45 -3.10
C ALA A 85 -6.13 3.95 -3.40
N HIS A 86 -7.02 4.54 -4.21
CA HIS A 86 -7.01 5.99 -4.45
C HIS A 86 -7.24 6.79 -3.18
N ALA A 87 -8.23 6.42 -2.37
CA ALA A 87 -8.52 7.11 -1.12
C ALA A 87 -7.33 7.07 -0.14
N ILE A 88 -6.57 5.97 -0.10
CA ILE A 88 -5.33 5.89 0.70
C ILE A 88 -4.25 6.81 0.11
N ALA A 89 -4.06 6.79 -1.21
CA ALA A 89 -3.05 7.63 -1.87
C ALA A 89 -3.32 9.12 -1.70
N ASP A 90 -4.58 9.55 -1.82
CA ASP A 90 -5.00 10.95 -1.72
C ASP A 90 -4.82 11.54 -0.30
N LEU A 91 -4.62 10.69 0.73
CA LEU A 91 -4.28 11.14 2.08
C LEU A 91 -2.82 11.59 2.23
N VAL A 92 -1.99 11.34 1.23
CA VAL A 92 -0.61 11.83 1.18
C VAL A 92 -0.58 13.13 0.37
N GLU A 93 -0.68 14.27 1.05
CA GLU A 93 -0.76 15.59 0.40
C GLU A 93 0.51 15.95 -0.37
N GLU A 94 1.68 15.59 0.19
CA GLU A 94 3.01 15.86 -0.40
C GLU A 94 3.80 14.55 -0.54
N PRO A 95 3.58 13.77 -1.61
CA PRO A 95 4.31 12.52 -1.83
C PRO A 95 5.81 12.75 -1.99
N SER A 96 6.60 11.90 -1.34
CA SER A 96 8.06 11.90 -1.45
C SER A 96 8.59 10.46 -1.49
N ALA A 97 9.89 10.28 -1.73
CA ALA A 97 10.50 8.96 -1.69
C ALA A 97 10.32 8.23 -0.35
N GLU A 98 10.20 8.99 0.74
CA GLU A 98 10.04 8.50 2.11
C GLU A 98 8.57 8.47 2.58
N CYS A 99 7.63 8.98 1.77
CA CYS A 99 6.22 9.09 2.13
C CYS A 99 5.32 8.90 0.91
N ILE A 100 5.02 7.65 0.56
CA ILE A 100 4.10 7.29 -0.54
C ILE A 100 2.75 6.75 -0.05
N VAL A 101 2.64 6.44 1.23
CA VAL A 101 1.41 5.99 1.90
C VAL A 101 1.28 6.69 3.25
N PRO A 102 0.05 6.87 3.77
CA PRO A 102 -0.14 7.43 5.10
C PRO A 102 0.41 6.50 6.18
N SER A 103 0.71 7.06 7.35
CA SER A 103 1.05 6.25 8.52
C SER A 103 -0.12 5.34 8.92
N VAL A 104 0.19 4.13 9.39
CA VAL A 104 -0.82 3.22 9.94
C VAL A 104 -1.54 3.78 11.18
N PHE A 105 -0.98 4.82 11.80
CA PHE A 105 -1.56 5.52 12.95
C PHE A 105 -2.27 6.83 12.55
N GLN A 106 -2.30 7.17 11.26
CA GLN A 106 -2.99 8.38 10.81
C GLN A 106 -4.51 8.24 10.99
N GLU A 107 -5.10 9.18 11.71
CA GLU A 107 -6.55 9.23 11.87
C GLU A 107 -7.25 9.49 10.54
N GLY A 108 -8.47 8.97 10.39
CA GLY A 108 -9.31 9.19 9.22
C GLY A 108 -9.05 8.27 8.03
N VAL A 109 -7.97 7.45 8.03
CA VAL A 109 -7.67 6.52 6.91
C VAL A 109 -8.84 5.56 6.68
N ALA A 110 -9.33 4.90 7.72
CA ALA A 110 -10.44 3.96 7.59
C ALA A 110 -11.73 4.63 7.12
N ASP A 111 -12.01 5.85 7.57
CA ASP A 111 -13.21 6.61 7.18
C ASP A 111 -13.13 7.06 5.71
N ALA A 112 -11.99 7.51 5.25
CA ALA A 112 -11.76 7.87 3.85
C ALA A 112 -11.97 6.67 2.92
N VAL A 113 -11.38 5.52 3.28
CA VAL A 113 -11.54 4.27 2.52
C VAL A 113 -12.99 3.81 2.52
N ALA A 114 -13.67 3.82 3.69
CA ALA A 114 -15.07 3.43 3.79
C ALA A 114 -15.97 4.31 2.93
N SER A 115 -15.76 5.62 2.95
CA SER A 115 -16.53 6.59 2.14
C SER A 115 -16.37 6.33 0.65
N ALA A 116 -15.15 6.05 0.18
CA ALA A 116 -14.87 5.73 -1.21
C ALA A 116 -15.56 4.44 -1.66
N VAL A 117 -15.59 3.42 -0.81
CA VAL A 117 -16.29 2.15 -1.07
C VAL A 117 -17.79 2.34 -1.14
N VAL A 118 -18.38 3.10 -0.19
CA VAL A 118 -19.82 3.40 -0.17
C VAL A 118 -20.26 4.15 -1.44
N ALA A 119 -19.48 5.14 -1.88
CA ALA A 119 -19.77 5.91 -3.08
C ALA A 119 -19.93 5.03 -4.33
N LEU A 120 -19.08 4.02 -4.50
CA LEU A 120 -19.17 3.08 -5.62
C LEU A 120 -20.30 2.06 -5.46
N ALA A 121 -20.56 1.58 -4.24
CA ALA A 121 -21.65 0.65 -4.00
C ALA A 121 -23.04 1.26 -4.33
N THR A 122 -23.20 2.56 -4.14
CA THR A 122 -24.46 3.28 -4.40
C THR A 122 -24.60 3.71 -5.87
N SER A 123 -23.49 3.92 -6.59
CA SER A 123 -23.50 4.32 -8.00
C SER A 123 -23.85 3.19 -8.98
N GLY A 124 -23.86 1.95 -8.51
CA GLY A 124 -24.15 0.76 -9.31
C GLY A 124 -25.56 0.18 -9.13
N ARG A 125 -26.44 0.92 -8.46
CA ARG A 125 -27.87 0.55 -8.26
C ARG A 125 -28.79 1.30 -9.19
#